data_4ec1e6c9d93999ddfaac3e5144049380
#
_entry.id   4ec1e6c9d93999ddfaac3e5144049380
#
_cell.length_a   1.000
_cell.length_b   1.000
_cell.length_c   1.000
_cell.angle_alpha   90.00
_cell.angle_beta   90.00
_cell.angle_gamma   90.00
#
_symmetry.space_group_name_H-M   'P 1'
#
loop_
_entity.id
_entity.type
_entity.pdbx_description
1 polymer ?
#
loop_
_entity_poly.entity_id
_entity_poly.type
_entity_poly.pdbx_seq_one_letter_code
_entity_poly.pdbx_strand_id
1 'polypeptide(L)'
;MISKIFNFTIVIFLLGTFQAYAGNHPTHDDIKNINTTITKGVYPYGKKEGKPKVFIEGIWLDFDYMRRHLPYIDFVNDPAVADIHIIINNRISGSGGQVYSIRYNNNTFENFTEYTLSCTTASSDTYEERRGKIVNTITLGLMPFANETEVAGNLSIRYRGEQNEIKPIVTDDPWHNWTFRGTFNGDIYMEESRKNFNYSYNLRADKVTEDWRIRNSGQMSVRTKEYEDDGEIYRSENTSSYISSSVVNSLSSRWSAGAFFGYSNSNYSNLIYSISAKPAVEYNIFPWDISDRKVFTIAYYIGPEWKKYYEETIYGKFQEGLWEQTLRLDLQIVQTWGEIEAGLDASNYLHDFSKNRITFDSDLSVRIVRGFSVNFNLRVENIHDQIYLAKGDVSLEDILLNKVQLPSTFEVRAGVGVRLQFGSIYNNIVNNRL
;
A
#
# COMPACT_ATOMS: atom_id res chain seq x y z
N MET A 1 25.89 18.20 -22.11
CA MET A 1 25.63 17.35 -23.29
C MET A 1 25.05 15.97 -22.93
N ILE A 2 24.85 15.67 -21.65
CA ILE A 2 24.31 14.41 -21.14
C ILE A 2 22.79 14.48 -20.88
N SER A 3 22.21 15.67 -20.85
CA SER A 3 20.79 15.88 -20.47
C SER A 3 19.74 15.63 -21.58
N LYS A 4 20.16 15.32 -22.81
CA LYS A 4 19.22 15.12 -23.93
C LYS A 4 18.99 13.67 -24.36
N ILE A 5 19.68 12.69 -23.76
CA ILE A 5 19.59 11.28 -24.14
C ILE A 5 18.68 10.46 -23.19
N PHE A 6 18.33 11.01 -22.03
CA PHE A 6 17.55 10.25 -21.02
C PHE A 6 16.02 10.27 -21.22
N ASN A 7 15.52 11.07 -22.17
CA ASN A 7 14.08 11.35 -22.24
C ASN A 7 13.24 10.39 -23.10
N PHE A 8 13.77 9.35 -23.73
CA PHE A 8 12.94 8.55 -24.65
C PHE A 8 13.11 7.02 -24.62
N THR A 9 14.11 6.48 -23.96
CA THR A 9 14.44 5.06 -24.11
C THR A 9 13.84 4.16 -23.01
N ILE A 10 13.51 4.70 -21.84
CA ILE A 10 13.00 3.90 -20.70
C ILE A 10 11.51 3.54 -20.87
N VAL A 11 10.72 4.39 -21.53
CA VAL A 11 9.27 4.14 -21.73
C VAL A 11 9.00 3.02 -22.76
N ILE A 12 9.90 2.80 -23.70
CA ILE A 12 9.70 1.80 -24.77
C ILE A 12 10.01 0.37 -24.32
N PHE A 13 10.89 0.19 -23.32
CA PHE A 13 11.25 -1.16 -22.85
C PHE A 13 10.16 -1.83 -21.99
N LEU A 14 9.29 -1.06 -21.34
CA LEU A 14 8.15 -1.58 -20.56
C LEU A 14 6.93 -1.95 -21.42
N LEU A 15 6.79 -1.39 -22.61
CA LEU A 15 5.68 -1.69 -23.51
C LEU A 15 5.92 -2.88 -24.44
N GLY A 16 7.17 -3.24 -24.69
CA GLY A 16 7.54 -4.29 -25.66
C GLY A 16 7.36 -5.74 -25.19
N THR A 17 7.27 -5.98 -23.88
CA THR A 17 7.16 -7.35 -23.32
C THR A 17 5.73 -7.78 -23.00
N PHE A 18 4.73 -6.91 -23.16
CA PHE A 18 3.33 -7.19 -22.80
C PHE A 18 2.51 -7.92 -23.87
N GLN A 19 3.04 -8.11 -25.07
CA GLN A 19 2.27 -8.70 -26.17
C GLN A 19 2.35 -10.25 -26.28
N ALA A 20 3.13 -10.93 -25.45
CA ALA A 20 3.38 -12.36 -25.60
C ALA A 20 2.49 -13.28 -24.74
N TYR A 21 1.56 -12.75 -23.92
CA TYR A 21 0.74 -13.60 -23.02
C TYR A 21 -0.77 -13.29 -23.05
N ALA A 22 -1.31 -12.97 -24.22
CA ALA A 22 -2.76 -12.94 -24.44
C ALA A 22 -3.25 -14.34 -24.84
N GLY A 23 -3.29 -15.27 -23.91
CA GLY A 23 -3.98 -16.56 -24.06
C GLY A 23 -5.50 -16.34 -23.97
N ASN A 24 -6.24 -16.97 -24.86
CA ASN A 24 -7.68 -16.94 -25.06
C ASN A 24 -8.48 -16.98 -23.74
N HIS A 25 -9.21 -15.91 -23.43
CA HIS A 25 -10.26 -15.92 -22.44
C HIS A 25 -11.60 -16.18 -23.14
N PRO A 26 -12.47 -17.05 -22.58
CA PRO A 26 -13.82 -17.24 -23.10
C PRO A 26 -14.65 -15.96 -22.96
N THR A 27 -15.47 -15.69 -23.98
CA THR A 27 -16.37 -14.55 -24.05
C THR A 27 -17.61 -14.76 -23.18
N HIS A 28 -18.27 -13.66 -22.81
CA HIS A 28 -19.40 -13.59 -21.88
C HIS A 28 -20.66 -14.40 -22.28
N ASP A 29 -20.70 -14.97 -23.47
CA ASP A 29 -21.85 -15.74 -23.99
C ASP A 29 -21.80 -17.24 -23.65
N ASP A 30 -20.70 -17.76 -23.10
CA ASP A 30 -20.55 -19.18 -22.78
C ASP A 30 -21.11 -19.59 -21.41
N ILE A 31 -21.64 -18.65 -20.62
CA ILE A 31 -22.11 -18.89 -19.24
C ILE A 31 -23.58 -19.35 -19.15
N LYS A 32 -24.32 -19.39 -20.24
CA LYS A 32 -25.80 -19.63 -20.19
C LYS A 32 -26.26 -21.09 -20.14
N ASN A 33 -25.39 -22.08 -20.14
CA ASN A 33 -25.81 -23.49 -20.11
C ASN A 33 -24.97 -24.37 -19.19
N ILE A 34 -24.89 -24.06 -17.90
CA ILE A 34 -24.44 -25.04 -16.91
C ILE A 34 -25.69 -25.52 -16.15
N ASN A 35 -26.34 -26.55 -16.70
CA ASN A 35 -27.22 -27.41 -15.92
C ASN A 35 -26.36 -28.15 -14.89
N THR A 36 -26.42 -27.72 -13.64
CA THR A 36 -25.76 -28.38 -12.52
C THR A 36 -26.53 -29.66 -12.19
N THR A 37 -26.23 -30.73 -12.88
CA THR A 37 -26.55 -32.07 -12.40
C THR A 37 -25.61 -32.40 -11.26
N ILE A 38 -26.11 -32.30 -10.01
CA ILE A 38 -25.40 -32.81 -8.83
C ILE A 38 -25.36 -34.32 -8.95
N THR A 39 -24.40 -34.88 -9.68
CA THR A 39 -24.05 -36.27 -9.58
C THR A 39 -23.32 -36.44 -8.25
N LYS A 40 -23.86 -37.29 -7.35
CA LYS A 40 -23.10 -37.83 -6.23
C LYS A 40 -21.86 -38.50 -6.80
N GLY A 41 -20.73 -37.81 -6.79
CA GLY A 41 -19.46 -38.31 -7.28
C GLY A 41 -18.98 -39.41 -6.34
N VAL A 42 -19.00 -40.63 -6.83
CA VAL A 42 -18.11 -41.69 -6.35
C VAL A 42 -16.71 -41.25 -6.76
N TYR A 43 -15.86 -40.87 -5.79
CA TYR A 43 -14.48 -40.47 -6.04
C TYR A 43 -13.66 -41.70 -6.49
N PRO A 44 -13.20 -41.80 -7.74
CA PRO A 44 -12.44 -42.95 -8.22
C PRO A 44 -10.93 -42.86 -7.94
N TYR A 45 -10.46 -41.79 -7.31
CA TYR A 45 -9.03 -41.63 -7.00
C TYR A 45 -8.79 -41.68 -5.50
N GLY A 46 -7.78 -42.46 -5.09
CA GLY A 46 -7.32 -42.52 -3.69
C GLY A 46 -6.93 -41.17 -3.16
N LYS A 47 -7.16 -40.94 -1.87
CA LYS A 47 -6.72 -39.71 -1.20
C LYS A 47 -5.21 -39.57 -1.39
N LYS A 48 -4.77 -38.32 -1.55
CA LYS A 48 -3.35 -38.04 -1.63
C LYS A 48 -2.66 -38.40 -0.32
N GLU A 49 -1.53 -39.10 -0.42
CA GLU A 49 -0.73 -39.48 0.75
C GLU A 49 -0.16 -38.28 1.47
N GLY A 50 -0.18 -38.30 2.82
CA GLY A 50 0.38 -37.32 3.71
C GLY A 50 -0.45 -36.05 3.84
N LYS A 51 0.22 -34.98 4.25
CA LYS A 51 -0.37 -33.65 4.44
C LYS A 51 -0.27 -32.80 3.16
N PRO A 52 -1.22 -31.88 2.93
CA PRO A 52 -1.08 -30.95 1.82
C PRO A 52 0.13 -30.03 2.07
N LYS A 53 0.97 -29.84 1.05
CA LYS A 53 2.13 -28.93 1.08
C LYS A 53 1.68 -27.54 0.73
N VAL A 54 1.89 -26.58 1.63
CA VAL A 54 1.40 -25.22 1.49
C VAL A 54 2.54 -24.22 1.51
N PHE A 55 2.62 -23.39 0.49
CA PHE A 55 3.46 -22.21 0.46
C PHE A 55 2.62 -20.97 0.67
N ILE A 56 3.02 -20.11 1.61
CA ILE A 56 2.28 -18.89 1.96
C ILE A 56 3.21 -17.68 1.81
N GLU A 57 2.74 -16.67 1.09
CA GLU A 57 3.45 -15.40 0.93
C GLU A 57 2.51 -14.19 0.97
N GLY A 58 3.11 -13.01 0.99
CA GLY A 58 2.43 -11.72 0.98
C GLY A 58 2.84 -10.85 2.16
N ILE A 59 1.86 -10.39 2.92
CA ILE A 59 2.06 -9.55 4.10
C ILE A 59 2.91 -10.23 5.17
N TRP A 60 3.37 -9.43 6.17
CA TRP A 60 4.01 -9.98 7.35
C TRP A 60 3.07 -10.91 8.13
N LEU A 61 3.51 -12.15 8.35
CA LEU A 61 2.74 -13.22 8.99
C LEU A 61 3.53 -13.82 10.15
N ASP A 62 2.82 -14.19 11.22
CA ASP A 62 3.37 -14.96 12.32
C ASP A 62 3.39 -16.46 11.97
N PHE A 63 4.46 -16.88 11.29
CA PHE A 63 4.60 -18.28 10.87
C PHE A 63 4.65 -19.26 12.03
N ASP A 64 5.20 -18.86 13.18
CA ASP A 64 5.25 -19.73 14.36
C ASP A 64 3.86 -19.95 14.96
N TYR A 65 3.03 -18.91 14.93
CA TYR A 65 1.63 -19.03 15.29
C TYR A 65 0.89 -19.94 14.31
N MET A 66 1.06 -19.74 13.01
CA MET A 66 0.42 -20.58 11.99
C MET A 66 0.81 -22.05 12.10
N ARG A 67 2.11 -22.37 12.28
CA ARG A 67 2.59 -23.75 12.43
C ARG A 67 1.92 -24.46 13.61
N ARG A 68 1.72 -23.76 14.72
CA ARG A 68 1.03 -24.33 15.88
C ARG A 68 -0.47 -24.55 15.66
N HIS A 69 -1.11 -23.72 14.85
CA HIS A 69 -2.56 -23.78 14.62
C HIS A 69 -2.96 -24.57 13.39
N LEU A 70 -2.04 -24.85 12.48
CA LEU A 70 -2.24 -25.60 11.23
C LEU A 70 -1.37 -26.88 11.18
N PRO A 71 -1.47 -27.78 12.17
CA PRO A 71 -0.61 -28.97 12.24
C PRO A 71 -0.91 -30.03 11.16
N TYR A 72 -2.02 -29.87 10.44
CA TYR A 72 -2.51 -30.77 9.40
C TYR A 72 -1.98 -30.45 7.99
N ILE A 73 -1.11 -29.41 7.84
CA ILE A 73 -0.42 -29.07 6.60
C ILE A 73 1.09 -29.18 6.79
N ASP A 74 1.81 -29.28 5.67
CA ASP A 74 3.25 -29.13 5.59
C ASP A 74 3.60 -27.77 4.99
N PHE A 75 4.20 -26.90 5.80
CA PHE A 75 4.71 -25.63 5.32
C PHE A 75 5.96 -25.85 4.49
N VAL A 76 5.95 -25.39 3.24
CA VAL A 76 7.10 -25.46 2.36
C VAL A 76 7.65 -24.08 2.03
N ASN A 77 8.95 -24.00 1.81
CA ASN A 77 9.65 -22.75 1.50
C ASN A 77 9.75 -22.45 0.00
N ASP A 78 9.15 -23.30 -0.82
CA ASP A 78 9.24 -23.22 -2.27
C ASP A 78 7.88 -23.45 -2.92
N PRO A 79 7.38 -22.45 -3.68
CA PRO A 79 6.09 -22.58 -4.36
C PRO A 79 6.05 -23.68 -5.42
N ALA A 80 7.20 -24.07 -5.99
CA ALA A 80 7.24 -25.09 -7.03
C ALA A 80 6.95 -26.51 -6.51
N VAL A 81 7.15 -26.74 -5.19
CA VAL A 81 6.84 -28.05 -4.56
C VAL A 81 5.53 -27.99 -3.75
N ALA A 82 4.90 -26.82 -3.68
CA ALA A 82 3.65 -26.64 -2.98
C ALA A 82 2.47 -27.22 -3.76
N ASP A 83 1.57 -27.87 -3.06
CA ASP A 83 0.27 -28.28 -3.61
C ASP A 83 -0.66 -27.09 -3.73
N ILE A 84 -0.53 -26.16 -2.77
CA ILE A 84 -1.34 -24.96 -2.67
C ILE A 84 -0.40 -23.78 -2.43
N HIS A 85 -0.53 -22.76 -3.25
CA HIS A 85 0.15 -21.50 -3.07
C HIS A 85 -0.84 -20.43 -2.57
N ILE A 86 -0.69 -19.99 -1.35
CA ILE A 86 -1.53 -18.95 -0.73
C ILE A 86 -0.84 -17.61 -0.85
N ILE A 87 -1.54 -16.63 -1.44
CA ILE A 87 -1.10 -15.23 -1.52
C ILE A 87 -2.03 -14.38 -0.67
N ILE A 88 -1.46 -13.61 0.26
CA ILE A 88 -2.22 -12.76 1.18
C ILE A 88 -1.89 -11.30 0.91
N ASN A 89 -2.90 -10.56 0.47
CA ASN A 89 -2.84 -9.11 0.30
C ASN A 89 -3.69 -8.43 1.35
N ASN A 90 -3.41 -7.17 1.65
CA ASN A 90 -4.27 -6.38 2.51
C ASN A 90 -4.51 -4.99 1.92
N ARG A 91 -5.67 -4.43 2.27
CA ARG A 91 -6.05 -3.05 1.95
C ARG A 91 -6.75 -2.42 3.15
N ILE A 92 -6.66 -1.11 3.26
CA ILE A 92 -7.33 -0.38 4.34
C ILE A 92 -8.83 -0.40 4.08
N SER A 93 -9.62 -0.88 5.07
CA SER A 93 -11.07 -0.83 5.02
C SER A 93 -11.59 0.60 5.20
N GLY A 94 -12.84 0.84 4.80
CA GLY A 94 -13.51 2.12 5.03
C GLY A 94 -13.57 2.52 6.51
N SER A 95 -13.64 1.54 7.41
CA SER A 95 -13.60 1.72 8.87
C SER A 95 -12.18 1.87 9.44
N GLY A 96 -11.16 2.00 8.60
CA GLY A 96 -9.75 2.17 9.04
C GLY A 96 -9.08 0.90 9.56
N GLY A 97 -9.75 -0.25 9.54
CA GLY A 97 -9.16 -1.56 9.74
C GLY A 97 -8.47 -2.08 8.47
N GLN A 98 -8.26 -3.39 8.40
CA GLN A 98 -7.67 -4.05 7.24
C GLN A 98 -8.63 -5.10 6.68
N VAL A 99 -8.75 -5.16 5.36
CA VAL A 99 -9.36 -6.28 4.64
C VAL A 99 -8.24 -7.11 4.05
N TYR A 100 -8.14 -8.36 4.50
CA TYR A 100 -7.18 -9.33 3.98
C TYR A 100 -7.86 -10.17 2.92
N SER A 101 -7.28 -10.18 1.71
CA SER A 101 -7.67 -11.08 0.61
C SER A 101 -6.69 -12.25 0.60
N ILE A 102 -7.18 -13.45 0.83
CA ILE A 102 -6.41 -14.69 0.92
C ILE A 102 -6.75 -15.54 -0.28
N ARG A 103 -5.86 -15.58 -1.25
CA ARG A 103 -6.04 -16.30 -2.51
C ARG A 103 -5.36 -17.66 -2.48
N TYR A 104 -6.08 -18.70 -2.84
CA TYR A 104 -5.63 -20.09 -2.88
C TYR A 104 -5.41 -20.49 -4.33
N ASN A 105 -4.16 -20.57 -4.76
CA ASN A 105 -3.78 -21.09 -6.08
C ASN A 105 -3.46 -22.57 -5.94
N ASN A 106 -4.19 -23.37 -6.69
CA ASN A 106 -4.05 -24.82 -6.66
C ASN A 106 -3.05 -25.26 -7.74
N ASN A 107 -2.03 -26.05 -7.33
CA ASN A 107 -1.02 -26.58 -8.24
C ASN A 107 -1.20 -28.09 -8.53
N THR A 108 -1.95 -28.81 -7.71
CA THR A 108 -1.92 -30.31 -7.75
C THR A 108 -3.30 -30.96 -7.75
N PHE A 109 -4.32 -30.36 -7.12
CA PHE A 109 -5.63 -31.00 -6.96
C PHE A 109 -6.52 -30.73 -8.18
N GLU A 110 -6.91 -31.78 -8.94
CA GLU A 110 -7.60 -31.64 -10.23
C GLU A 110 -8.98 -30.97 -10.17
N ASN A 111 -9.66 -31.07 -9.03
CA ASN A 111 -11.05 -30.61 -8.90
C ASN A 111 -11.20 -29.21 -8.30
N PHE A 112 -10.10 -28.46 -8.09
CA PHE A 112 -10.14 -27.15 -7.46
C PHE A 112 -9.61 -26.08 -8.40
N THR A 113 -10.43 -25.04 -8.57
CA THR A 113 -10.01 -23.78 -9.21
C THR A 113 -9.47 -22.82 -8.17
N GLU A 114 -8.74 -21.79 -8.61
CA GLU A 114 -8.35 -20.65 -7.77
C GLU A 114 -9.58 -20.00 -7.14
N TYR A 115 -9.51 -19.69 -5.84
CA TYR A 115 -10.53 -18.90 -5.15
C TYR A 115 -9.91 -18.02 -4.09
N THR A 116 -10.69 -17.01 -3.65
CA THR A 116 -10.26 -16.05 -2.65
C THR A 116 -11.25 -16.02 -1.49
N LEU A 117 -10.74 -16.07 -0.27
CA LEU A 117 -11.47 -15.73 0.94
C LEU A 117 -10.98 -14.40 1.47
N SER A 118 -11.85 -13.69 2.17
CA SER A 118 -11.46 -12.44 2.82
C SER A 118 -11.84 -12.43 4.29
N CYS A 119 -11.04 -11.73 5.10
CA CYS A 119 -11.42 -11.37 6.46
C CYS A 119 -11.11 -9.91 6.72
N THR A 120 -11.95 -9.30 7.57
CA THR A 120 -11.78 -7.90 7.97
C THR A 120 -11.37 -7.83 9.43
N THR A 121 -10.39 -6.98 9.72
CA THR A 121 -9.96 -6.65 11.07
C THR A 121 -10.34 -5.20 11.38
N ALA A 122 -10.69 -4.93 12.62
CA ALA A 122 -10.92 -3.57 13.08
C ALA A 122 -9.59 -2.85 13.34
N SER A 123 -9.59 -1.53 13.31
CA SER A 123 -8.43 -0.73 13.71
C SER A 123 -8.06 -0.90 15.19
N SER A 124 -9.02 -1.31 16.01
CA SER A 124 -8.89 -1.60 17.43
C SER A 124 -8.46 -3.03 17.75
N ASP A 125 -8.45 -3.92 16.75
CA ASP A 125 -8.03 -5.31 16.98
C ASP A 125 -6.59 -5.37 17.48
N THR A 126 -6.38 -6.11 18.54
CA THR A 126 -5.04 -6.44 19.04
C THR A 126 -4.29 -7.31 18.02
N TYR A 127 -2.99 -7.43 18.21
CA TYR A 127 -2.17 -8.31 17.37
C TYR A 127 -2.68 -9.77 17.42
N GLU A 128 -3.07 -10.25 18.61
CA GLU A 128 -3.62 -11.60 18.81
C GLU A 128 -4.93 -11.81 18.04
N GLU A 129 -5.88 -10.89 18.17
CA GLU A 129 -7.16 -10.96 17.46
C GLU A 129 -6.97 -10.94 15.94
N ARG A 130 -6.07 -10.09 15.45
CA ARG A 130 -5.76 -9.97 14.02
C ARG A 130 -5.19 -11.27 13.46
N ARG A 131 -4.10 -11.80 14.06
CA ARG A 131 -3.50 -13.06 13.60
C ARG A 131 -4.46 -14.23 13.71
N GLY A 132 -5.30 -14.26 14.75
CA GLY A 132 -6.34 -15.28 14.93
C GLY A 132 -7.37 -15.27 13.80
N LYS A 133 -7.87 -14.08 13.39
CA LYS A 133 -8.81 -13.92 12.27
C LYS A 133 -8.19 -14.40 10.97
N ILE A 134 -6.95 -14.02 10.69
CA ILE A 134 -6.22 -14.44 9.46
C ILE A 134 -6.06 -15.95 9.42
N VAL A 135 -5.54 -16.56 10.51
CA VAL A 135 -5.30 -18.01 10.58
C VAL A 135 -6.60 -18.79 10.50
N ASN A 136 -7.67 -18.32 11.12
CA ASN A 136 -8.98 -18.96 11.00
C ASN A 136 -9.48 -18.95 9.56
N THR A 137 -9.31 -17.85 8.83
CA THR A 137 -9.69 -17.76 7.40
C THR A 137 -8.82 -18.67 6.54
N ILE A 138 -7.51 -18.74 6.82
CA ILE A 138 -6.60 -19.70 6.16
C ILE A 138 -7.06 -21.13 6.41
N THR A 139 -7.42 -21.44 7.67
CA THR A 139 -7.94 -22.75 8.04
C THR A 139 -9.17 -23.13 7.22
N LEU A 140 -10.17 -22.24 7.15
CA LEU A 140 -11.40 -22.50 6.41
C LEU A 140 -11.14 -22.75 4.92
N GLY A 141 -10.25 -21.96 4.32
CA GLY A 141 -9.90 -22.14 2.91
C GLY A 141 -9.04 -23.37 2.63
N LEU A 142 -8.32 -23.91 3.60
CA LEU A 142 -7.54 -25.14 3.42
C LEU A 142 -8.37 -26.41 3.59
N MET A 143 -9.54 -26.35 4.21
CA MET A 143 -10.37 -27.53 4.51
C MET A 143 -10.73 -28.35 3.27
N PRO A 144 -11.13 -27.78 2.12
CA PRO A 144 -11.42 -28.55 0.92
C PRO A 144 -10.21 -29.40 0.47
N PHE A 145 -9.02 -28.81 0.46
CA PHE A 145 -7.79 -29.52 0.07
C PHE A 145 -7.37 -30.58 1.08
N ALA A 146 -7.47 -30.26 2.37
CA ALA A 146 -7.15 -31.22 3.43
C ALA A 146 -8.09 -32.45 3.38
N ASN A 147 -9.33 -32.26 2.93
CA ASN A 147 -10.29 -33.35 2.75
C ASN A 147 -9.88 -34.34 1.65
N GLU A 148 -9.10 -33.93 0.68
CA GLU A 148 -8.57 -34.78 -0.41
C GLU A 148 -7.29 -35.52 -0.02
N THR A 149 -6.86 -35.40 1.24
CA THR A 149 -5.63 -36.05 1.75
C THR A 149 -5.95 -37.05 2.89
N GLU A 150 -4.97 -37.83 3.31
CA GLU A 150 -5.09 -38.75 4.42
C GLU A 150 -5.43 -38.10 5.76
N VAL A 151 -5.14 -36.80 5.92
CA VAL A 151 -5.42 -36.08 7.17
C VAL A 151 -6.91 -35.88 7.40
N ALA A 152 -7.76 -36.03 6.40
CA ALA A 152 -9.22 -35.84 6.50
C ALA A 152 -9.87 -36.62 7.64
N GLY A 153 -9.42 -37.87 7.85
CA GLY A 153 -9.96 -38.71 8.92
C GLY A 153 -9.70 -38.20 10.36
N ASN A 154 -8.73 -37.31 10.50
CA ASN A 154 -8.32 -36.72 11.79
C ASN A 154 -8.84 -35.29 11.97
N LEU A 155 -9.59 -34.76 11.00
CA LEU A 155 -10.14 -33.42 11.06
C LEU A 155 -11.58 -33.43 11.58
N SER A 156 -11.89 -32.48 12.46
CA SER A 156 -13.25 -32.20 12.92
C SER A 156 -13.50 -30.72 12.92
N ILE A 157 -14.67 -30.30 12.44
CA ILE A 157 -15.11 -28.92 12.45
C ILE A 157 -16.05 -28.74 13.66
N ARG A 158 -15.71 -27.83 14.56
CA ARG A 158 -16.57 -27.45 15.69
C ARG A 158 -17.03 -26.01 15.55
N TYR A 159 -18.33 -25.82 15.54
CA TYR A 159 -18.93 -24.49 15.67
C TYR A 159 -18.79 -24.00 17.12
N ARG A 160 -18.19 -22.82 17.32
CA ARG A 160 -17.98 -22.21 18.65
C ARG A 160 -18.96 -21.08 18.96
N GLY A 161 -19.96 -20.84 18.11
CA GLY A 161 -21.01 -19.85 18.35
C GLY A 161 -21.95 -20.34 19.46
N GLU A 162 -22.51 -19.40 20.23
CA GLU A 162 -23.57 -19.69 21.18
C GLU A 162 -24.83 -20.14 20.41
N GLN A 163 -25.44 -21.26 20.83
CA GLN A 163 -26.58 -21.87 20.15
C GLN A 163 -27.84 -20.98 20.12
N ASN A 164 -27.87 -19.86 20.84
CA ASN A 164 -29.10 -19.08 21.06
C ASN A 164 -29.05 -17.60 20.62
N GLU A 165 -27.95 -17.14 19.99
CA GLU A 165 -27.94 -15.76 19.49
C GLU A 165 -27.36 -15.70 18.08
N ILE A 166 -28.25 -15.90 17.08
CA ILE A 166 -28.11 -15.10 15.86
C ILE A 166 -28.43 -13.67 16.33
N LYS A 167 -27.42 -12.95 16.84
CA LYS A 167 -27.56 -11.51 17.05
C LYS A 167 -27.97 -10.96 15.69
N PRO A 168 -29.12 -10.26 15.60
CA PRO A 168 -29.46 -9.62 14.35
C PRO A 168 -28.26 -8.79 13.94
N ILE A 169 -27.84 -8.90 12.68
CA ILE A 169 -26.84 -7.99 12.11
C ILE A 169 -27.34 -6.60 12.51
N VAL A 170 -26.56 -5.89 13.35
CA VAL A 170 -26.92 -4.51 13.74
C VAL A 170 -26.83 -3.72 12.45
N THR A 171 -27.97 -3.56 11.80
CA THR A 171 -28.13 -2.83 10.54
C THR A 171 -28.11 -1.33 10.76
N ASP A 172 -28.19 -0.90 12.03
CA ASP A 172 -28.15 0.51 12.40
C ASP A 172 -26.75 0.88 12.90
N ASP A 173 -25.99 1.49 11.98
CA ASP A 173 -24.68 2.08 12.31
C ASP A 173 -24.89 3.55 12.72
N PRO A 174 -24.83 3.89 14.04
CA PRO A 174 -25.05 5.26 14.52
C PRO A 174 -24.01 6.26 14.00
N TRP A 175 -22.90 5.77 13.47
CA TRP A 175 -21.85 6.58 12.89
C TRP A 175 -21.99 6.78 11.38
N HIS A 176 -22.97 6.14 10.73
CA HIS A 176 -23.24 6.25 9.29
C HIS A 176 -21.98 6.06 8.43
N ASN A 177 -21.20 5.01 8.71
CA ASN A 177 -19.93 4.65 8.07
C ASN A 177 -18.77 5.64 8.32
N TRP A 178 -18.88 6.55 9.29
CA TRP A 178 -17.77 7.37 9.71
C TRP A 178 -16.86 6.64 10.69
N THR A 179 -15.55 6.82 10.51
CA THR A 179 -14.52 6.37 11.45
C THR A 179 -13.58 7.51 11.77
N PHE A 180 -13.25 7.63 13.05
CA PHE A 180 -12.35 8.66 13.56
C PHE A 180 -11.13 8.00 14.19
N ARG A 181 -9.95 8.56 13.93
CA ARG A 181 -8.70 8.09 14.52
C ARG A 181 -7.85 9.27 14.93
N GLY A 182 -7.38 9.26 16.17
CA GLY A 182 -6.37 10.18 16.68
C GLY A 182 -5.11 9.41 17.04
N THR A 183 -3.95 9.93 16.66
CA THR A 183 -2.65 9.36 17.01
C THR A 183 -1.73 10.46 17.50
N PHE A 184 -1.06 10.22 18.61
CA PHE A 184 0.01 11.06 19.12
C PHE A 184 1.30 10.23 19.15
N ASN A 185 2.39 10.79 18.64
CA ASN A 185 3.71 10.19 18.74
C ASN A 185 4.65 11.23 19.35
N GLY A 186 5.49 10.78 20.25
CA GLY A 186 6.57 11.56 20.86
C GLY A 186 7.85 10.75 20.88
N ASP A 187 8.94 11.37 20.51
CA ASP A 187 10.29 10.81 20.54
C ASP A 187 11.24 11.81 21.17
N ILE A 188 12.05 11.34 22.09
CA ILE A 188 13.05 12.13 22.80
C ILE A 188 14.38 11.39 22.70
N TYR A 189 15.38 12.08 22.19
CA TYR A 189 16.76 11.63 22.19
C TYR A 189 17.62 12.68 22.91
N MET A 190 18.37 12.26 23.91
CA MET A 190 19.25 13.15 24.68
C MET A 190 20.60 12.49 24.90
N GLU A 191 21.63 13.24 24.64
CA GLU A 191 23.02 12.99 24.98
C GLU A 191 23.66 14.31 25.48
N GLU A 192 24.87 14.28 25.95
CA GLU A 192 25.54 15.44 26.55
C GLU A 192 25.53 16.68 25.66
N SER A 193 25.91 16.50 24.38
CA SER A 193 26.06 17.60 23.41
C SER A 193 24.88 17.72 22.44
N ARG A 194 23.84 16.86 22.53
CA ARG A 194 22.74 16.83 21.57
C ARG A 194 21.42 16.45 22.20
N LYS A 195 20.38 17.23 21.89
CA LYS A 195 19.01 16.93 22.30
C LYS A 195 18.07 17.07 21.11
N ASN A 196 17.24 16.05 20.89
CA ASN A 196 16.20 16.08 19.88
C ASN A 196 14.85 15.79 20.53
N PHE A 197 13.85 16.65 20.26
CA PHE A 197 12.48 16.48 20.68
C PHE A 197 11.60 16.48 19.44
N ASN A 198 10.93 15.39 19.19
CA ASN A 198 10.01 15.25 18.08
C ASN A 198 8.64 14.88 18.62
N TYR A 199 7.58 15.58 18.20
CA TYR A 199 6.23 15.14 18.46
C TYR A 199 5.32 15.41 17.28
N SER A 200 4.30 14.58 17.13
CA SER A 200 3.32 14.73 16.08
C SER A 200 1.93 14.30 16.55
N TYR A 201 0.93 15.02 16.05
CA TYR A 201 -0.49 14.68 16.15
C TYR A 201 -0.99 14.34 14.76
N ASN A 202 -1.77 13.27 14.66
CA ASN A 202 -2.45 12.91 13.42
C ASN A 202 -3.91 12.62 13.74
N LEU A 203 -4.81 13.30 13.04
CA LEU A 203 -6.25 13.12 13.14
C LEU A 203 -6.77 12.67 11.78
N ARG A 204 -7.66 11.69 11.77
CA ARG A 204 -8.29 11.19 10.55
C ARG A 204 -9.78 10.98 10.78
N ALA A 205 -10.58 11.34 9.78
CA ALA A 205 -12.00 11.06 9.70
C ALA A 205 -12.34 10.55 8.31
N ASP A 206 -12.71 9.30 8.19
CA ASP A 206 -12.96 8.60 6.94
C ASP A 206 -14.42 8.12 6.90
N LYS A 207 -15.09 8.29 5.75
CA LYS A 207 -16.36 7.64 5.42
C LYS A 207 -16.22 6.95 4.07
N VAL A 208 -16.52 5.65 4.04
CA VAL A 208 -16.47 4.87 2.81
C VAL A 208 -17.75 4.07 2.67
N THR A 209 -18.44 4.25 1.55
CA THR A 209 -19.60 3.47 1.12
C THR A 209 -19.31 2.90 -0.27
N GLU A 210 -20.24 2.21 -0.89
CA GLU A 210 -20.08 1.72 -2.27
C GLU A 210 -19.88 2.87 -3.26
N ASP A 211 -20.63 3.98 -3.09
CA ASP A 211 -20.62 5.12 -4.01
C ASP A 211 -19.65 6.21 -3.61
N TRP A 212 -19.38 6.39 -2.31
CA TRP A 212 -18.65 7.54 -1.80
C TRP A 212 -17.45 7.16 -0.95
N ARG A 213 -16.35 7.85 -1.19
CA ARG A 213 -15.16 7.85 -0.34
C ARG A 213 -14.82 9.27 0.08
N ILE A 214 -15.03 9.57 1.36
CA ILE A 214 -14.67 10.85 1.97
C ILE A 214 -13.52 10.57 2.93
N ARG A 215 -12.41 11.29 2.78
CA ARG A 215 -11.25 11.20 3.66
C ARG A 215 -10.80 12.57 4.09
N ASN A 216 -10.65 12.73 5.40
CA ASN A 216 -10.11 13.93 6.00
C ASN A 216 -8.94 13.53 6.88
N SER A 217 -7.82 14.22 6.74
CA SER A 217 -6.66 14.02 7.60
C SER A 217 -6.05 15.36 7.96
N GLY A 218 -5.62 15.48 9.21
CA GLY A 218 -4.84 16.59 9.71
C GLY A 218 -3.64 16.06 10.45
N GLN A 219 -2.47 16.64 10.21
CA GLN A 219 -1.25 16.33 10.93
C GLN A 219 -0.55 17.62 11.32
N MET A 220 0.01 17.61 12.51
CA MET A 220 0.95 18.62 12.98
C MET A 220 2.20 17.91 13.49
N SER A 221 3.37 18.41 13.13
CA SER A 221 4.63 17.88 13.66
C SER A 221 5.57 19.03 14.03
N VAL A 222 6.27 18.84 15.14
CA VAL A 222 7.32 19.75 15.62
C VAL A 222 8.56 18.92 15.86
N ARG A 223 9.68 19.41 15.31
CA ARG A 223 11.00 18.82 15.50
C ARG A 223 11.94 19.88 16.02
N THR A 224 12.43 19.69 17.23
CA THR A 224 13.44 20.55 17.85
C THR A 224 14.75 19.80 17.91
N LYS A 225 15.81 20.42 17.43
CA LYS A 225 17.19 19.95 17.55
C LYS A 225 17.99 21.01 18.32
N GLU A 226 18.76 20.55 19.25
CA GLU A 226 19.64 21.40 20.05
C GLU A 226 21.03 20.75 20.10
N TYR A 227 22.06 21.52 19.78
CA TYR A 227 23.46 21.12 19.86
C TYR A 227 24.19 22.09 20.75
N GLU A 228 25.06 21.59 21.63
CA GLU A 228 25.93 22.35 22.47
C GLU A 228 27.38 22.12 22.04
N ASP A 229 28.08 23.19 21.69
CA ASP A 229 29.49 23.18 21.28
C ASP A 229 30.21 24.37 21.92
N ASP A 230 31.30 24.11 22.63
CA ASP A 230 32.09 25.09 23.37
C ASP A 230 31.25 26.07 24.29
N GLY A 231 30.11 25.57 24.83
CA GLY A 231 29.22 26.32 25.68
C GLY A 231 28.23 27.20 24.91
N GLU A 232 28.22 27.15 23.59
CA GLU A 232 27.21 27.76 22.74
C GLU A 232 26.12 26.76 22.40
N ILE A 233 24.85 27.21 22.41
CA ILE A 233 23.69 26.38 22.12
C ILE A 233 23.12 26.76 20.75
N TYR A 234 23.16 25.83 19.82
CA TYR A 234 22.59 25.93 18.49
C TYR A 234 21.25 25.22 18.46
N ARG A 235 20.17 25.95 18.17
CA ARG A 235 18.81 25.41 18.17
C ARG A 235 18.12 25.60 16.83
N SER A 236 17.42 24.53 16.41
CA SER A 236 16.50 24.55 15.28
C SER A 236 15.16 23.99 15.70
N GLU A 237 14.09 24.65 15.26
CA GLU A 237 12.72 24.20 15.44
C GLU A 237 11.99 24.22 14.11
N ASN A 238 11.63 23.05 13.63
CA ASN A 238 10.85 22.87 12.41
C ASN A 238 9.42 22.47 12.77
N THR A 239 8.48 23.35 12.42
CA THR A 239 7.05 23.12 12.58
C THR A 239 6.41 22.94 11.22
N SER A 240 5.60 21.90 11.09
CA SER A 240 4.78 21.69 9.91
C SER A 240 3.39 21.20 10.27
N SER A 241 2.41 21.64 9.53
CA SER A 241 1.05 21.14 9.62
C SER A 241 0.46 20.99 8.24
N TYR A 242 -0.40 19.98 8.06
CA TYR A 242 -1.21 19.87 6.87
C TYR A 242 -2.62 19.37 7.22
N ILE A 243 -3.59 19.79 6.40
CA ILE A 243 -4.95 19.25 6.39
C ILE A 243 -5.24 18.88 4.96
N SER A 244 -5.74 17.68 4.76
CA SER A 244 -6.23 17.25 3.46
C SER A 244 -7.66 16.70 3.59
N SER A 245 -8.49 17.04 2.62
CA SER A 245 -9.86 16.54 2.51
C SER A 245 -10.09 16.09 1.08
N SER A 246 -10.67 14.92 0.89
CA SER A 246 -11.08 14.43 -0.42
C SER A 246 -12.48 13.86 -0.36
N VAL A 247 -13.27 14.18 -1.38
CA VAL A 247 -14.60 13.63 -1.61
C VAL A 247 -14.59 13.05 -3.00
N VAL A 248 -14.75 11.74 -3.10
CA VAL A 248 -14.73 10.98 -4.36
C VAL A 248 -16.00 10.18 -4.50
N ASN A 249 -16.62 10.27 -5.66
CA ASN A 249 -17.79 9.49 -6.05
C ASN A 249 -17.40 8.44 -7.10
N SER A 250 -17.86 7.21 -6.90
CA SER A 250 -17.72 6.10 -7.85
C SER A 250 -18.81 6.23 -8.92
N LEU A 251 -18.44 6.68 -10.12
CA LEU A 251 -19.38 6.87 -11.22
C LEU A 251 -19.72 5.54 -11.95
N SER A 252 -18.76 4.61 -11.95
CA SER A 252 -18.91 3.27 -12.53
C SER A 252 -17.83 2.34 -12.00
N SER A 253 -17.78 1.09 -12.49
CA SER A 253 -16.72 0.13 -12.17
C SER A 253 -15.30 0.58 -12.59
N ARG A 254 -15.18 1.66 -13.39
CA ARG A 254 -13.90 2.17 -13.90
C ARG A 254 -13.69 3.67 -13.70
N TRP A 255 -14.76 4.44 -13.58
CA TRP A 255 -14.68 5.89 -13.51
C TRP A 255 -14.99 6.40 -12.11
N SER A 256 -14.18 7.33 -11.64
CA SER A 256 -14.42 8.09 -10.40
C SER A 256 -14.22 9.57 -10.66
N ALA A 257 -14.93 10.41 -9.94
CA ALA A 257 -14.72 11.84 -9.93
C ALA A 257 -14.73 12.37 -8.50
N GLY A 258 -13.99 13.43 -8.25
CA GLY A 258 -13.88 13.96 -6.89
C GLY A 258 -13.37 15.38 -6.82
N ALA A 259 -13.25 15.86 -5.59
CA ALA A 259 -12.64 17.13 -5.25
C ALA A 259 -11.67 16.92 -4.09
N PHE A 260 -10.53 17.59 -4.18
CA PHE A 260 -9.43 17.51 -3.23
C PHE A 260 -9.13 18.90 -2.69
N PHE A 261 -9.07 19.04 -1.37
CA PHE A 261 -8.73 20.26 -0.66
C PHE A 261 -7.48 20.03 0.16
N GLY A 262 -6.54 20.96 0.09
CA GLY A 262 -5.30 20.92 0.81
C GLY A 262 -5.03 22.23 1.56
N TYR A 263 -4.50 22.10 2.78
CA TYR A 263 -3.85 23.17 3.52
C TYR A 263 -2.51 22.66 4.01
N SER A 264 -1.47 23.44 3.86
CA SER A 264 -0.16 23.15 4.46
C SER A 264 0.50 24.42 5.01
N ASN A 265 1.30 24.22 6.05
CA ASN A 265 2.18 25.20 6.67
C ASN A 265 3.53 24.51 6.94
N SER A 266 4.63 25.22 6.74
CA SER A 266 5.97 24.72 7.08
C SER A 266 6.98 25.86 7.09
N ASN A 267 7.61 26.12 8.22
CA ASN A 267 8.70 27.10 8.28
C ASN A 267 9.94 26.59 7.51
N TYR A 268 10.20 25.28 7.48
CA TYR A 268 11.27 24.70 6.69
C TYR A 268 11.13 24.97 5.18
N SER A 269 9.90 24.97 4.67
CA SER A 269 9.58 25.26 3.27
C SER A 269 9.13 26.71 3.04
N ASN A 270 9.47 27.62 3.95
CA ASN A 270 9.11 29.05 3.84
C ASN A 270 7.59 29.31 3.66
N LEU A 271 6.71 28.41 4.07
CA LEU A 271 5.27 28.50 3.85
C LEU A 271 4.51 28.85 5.13
N ILE A 272 3.95 30.07 5.22
CA ILE A 272 2.95 30.41 6.23
C ILE A 272 1.69 29.59 5.98
N TYR A 273 1.24 29.54 4.71
CA TYR A 273 0.23 28.60 4.26
C TYR A 273 0.31 28.37 2.75
N SER A 274 -0.13 27.19 2.34
CA SER A 274 -0.63 26.88 1.01
C SER A 274 -2.03 26.30 1.14
N ILE A 275 -2.98 26.79 0.34
CA ILE A 275 -4.37 26.33 0.29
C ILE A 275 -4.68 25.96 -1.15
N SER A 276 -5.17 24.75 -1.38
CA SER A 276 -5.51 24.28 -2.71
C SER A 276 -6.91 23.65 -2.77
N ALA A 277 -7.54 23.74 -3.94
CA ALA A 277 -8.81 23.09 -4.24
C ALA A 277 -8.76 22.55 -5.68
N LYS A 278 -8.75 21.21 -5.84
CA LYS A 278 -8.55 20.56 -7.14
C LYS A 278 -9.67 19.55 -7.40
N PRO A 279 -10.61 19.81 -8.31
CA PRO A 279 -11.43 18.77 -8.91
C PRO A 279 -10.53 17.76 -9.63
N ALA A 280 -10.99 16.52 -9.68
CA ALA A 280 -10.26 15.44 -10.32
C ALA A 280 -11.21 14.43 -10.97
N VAL A 281 -10.71 13.76 -11.98
CA VAL A 281 -11.33 12.61 -12.62
C VAL A 281 -10.30 11.48 -12.70
N GLU A 282 -10.75 10.26 -12.48
CA GLU A 282 -9.92 9.06 -12.52
C GLU A 282 -10.56 7.99 -13.39
N TYR A 283 -9.74 7.32 -14.16
CA TYR A 283 -10.09 6.14 -14.92
C TYR A 283 -9.21 4.96 -14.52
N ASN A 284 -9.82 3.84 -14.12
CA ASN A 284 -9.11 2.60 -13.88
C ASN A 284 -9.24 1.68 -15.11
N ILE A 285 -8.11 1.30 -15.69
CA ILE A 285 -8.05 0.38 -16.84
C ILE A 285 -8.63 -0.99 -16.47
N PHE A 286 -8.40 -1.43 -15.24
CA PHE A 286 -9.01 -2.63 -14.70
C PHE A 286 -10.29 -2.29 -13.91
N PRO A 287 -11.32 -3.16 -13.91
CA PRO A 287 -12.47 -2.97 -13.02
C PRO A 287 -12.07 -3.03 -11.54
N TRP A 288 -12.78 -2.28 -10.68
CA TRP A 288 -12.47 -2.21 -9.25
C TRP A 288 -12.69 -3.52 -8.47
N ASP A 289 -13.45 -4.47 -9.02
CA ASP A 289 -13.68 -5.80 -8.42
C ASP A 289 -12.41 -6.67 -8.35
N ILE A 290 -11.44 -6.42 -9.23
CA ILE A 290 -10.13 -7.11 -9.22
C ILE A 290 -9.00 -6.26 -8.65
N SER A 291 -9.30 -5.16 -7.95
CA SER A 291 -8.32 -4.23 -7.39
C SER A 291 -7.44 -4.81 -6.27
N ASP A 292 -7.76 -6.00 -5.78
CA ASP A 292 -6.92 -6.79 -4.88
C ASP A 292 -5.68 -7.39 -5.59
N ARG A 293 -5.69 -7.44 -6.92
CA ARG A 293 -4.65 -8.06 -7.75
C ARG A 293 -4.04 -7.14 -8.79
N LYS A 294 -4.87 -6.29 -9.37
CA LYS A 294 -4.48 -5.41 -10.48
C LYS A 294 -5.19 -4.07 -10.35
N VAL A 295 -4.41 -3.03 -10.30
CA VAL A 295 -4.86 -1.65 -10.38
C VAL A 295 -4.02 -0.95 -11.43
N PHE A 296 -4.63 -0.20 -12.34
CA PHE A 296 -3.94 0.77 -13.17
C PHE A 296 -4.85 1.95 -13.37
N THR A 297 -4.58 3.02 -12.62
CA THR A 297 -5.36 4.24 -12.66
C THR A 297 -4.64 5.35 -13.41
N ILE A 298 -5.43 6.17 -14.08
CA ILE A 298 -5.03 7.43 -14.71
C ILE A 298 -5.92 8.49 -14.09
N ALA A 299 -5.33 9.41 -13.33
CA ALA A 299 -6.07 10.48 -12.66
C ALA A 299 -5.55 11.85 -13.08
N TYR A 300 -6.45 12.78 -13.32
CA TYR A 300 -6.13 14.15 -13.67
C TYR A 300 -6.77 15.11 -12.67
N TYR A 301 -5.94 16.01 -12.17
CA TYR A 301 -6.30 17.04 -11.20
C TYR A 301 -5.99 18.41 -11.78
N ILE A 302 -6.83 19.39 -11.53
CA ILE A 302 -6.57 20.77 -11.90
C ILE A 302 -7.26 21.70 -10.91
N GLY A 303 -6.60 22.79 -10.51
CA GLY A 303 -7.26 23.76 -9.63
C GLY A 303 -6.35 24.86 -9.11
N PRO A 304 -6.95 25.83 -8.42
CA PRO A 304 -6.24 26.93 -7.82
C PRO A 304 -5.47 26.52 -6.57
N GLU A 305 -4.36 27.21 -6.35
CA GLU A 305 -3.54 27.16 -5.16
C GLU A 305 -3.12 28.57 -4.76
N TRP A 306 -3.26 28.91 -3.47
CA TRP A 306 -2.81 30.18 -2.89
C TRP A 306 -1.72 29.92 -1.87
N LYS A 307 -0.60 30.63 -2.03
CA LYS A 307 0.57 30.53 -1.17
C LYS A 307 0.88 31.86 -0.51
N LYS A 308 1.28 31.80 0.75
CA LYS A 308 1.87 32.92 1.48
C LYS A 308 3.14 32.46 2.18
N TYR A 309 4.17 33.27 2.13
CA TYR A 309 5.51 32.94 2.54
C TYR A 309 5.93 33.70 3.80
N TYR A 310 6.82 33.13 4.61
CA TYR A 310 7.44 33.79 5.76
C TYR A 310 8.39 34.87 5.28
N GLU A 311 9.21 34.57 4.28
CA GLU A 311 10.22 35.46 3.71
C GLU A 311 9.99 35.63 2.21
N GLU A 312 10.55 36.70 1.64
CA GLU A 312 10.54 36.89 0.18
C GLU A 312 11.13 35.69 -0.54
N THR A 313 10.43 35.19 -1.55
CA THR A 313 10.94 34.07 -2.35
C THR A 313 12.03 34.49 -3.33
N ILE A 314 12.78 33.51 -3.86
CA ILE A 314 13.76 33.72 -4.94
C ILE A 314 13.17 34.41 -6.20
N TYR A 315 11.84 34.43 -6.32
CA TYR A 315 11.09 35.12 -7.38
C TYR A 315 10.50 36.45 -6.93
N GLY A 316 10.88 36.98 -5.77
CA GLY A 316 10.41 38.29 -5.27
C GLY A 316 8.96 38.30 -4.81
N LYS A 317 8.44 37.17 -4.32
CA LYS A 317 7.05 37.01 -3.90
C LYS A 317 6.94 36.79 -2.38
N PHE A 318 5.94 37.42 -1.74
CA PHE A 318 5.50 37.12 -0.39
C PHE A 318 4.18 36.34 -0.37
N GLN A 319 3.43 36.41 -1.48
CA GLN A 319 2.21 35.64 -1.69
C GLN A 319 1.90 35.53 -3.15
N GLU A 320 1.22 34.47 -3.56
CA GLU A 320 0.77 34.29 -4.94
C GLU A 320 -0.42 33.36 -5.05
N GLY A 321 -1.22 33.56 -6.11
CA GLY A 321 -2.28 32.66 -6.52
C GLY A 321 -1.91 31.99 -7.83
N LEU A 322 -2.01 30.68 -7.88
CA LEU A 322 -1.54 29.83 -8.95
C LEU A 322 -2.65 28.88 -9.41
N TRP A 323 -2.55 28.41 -10.64
CA TRP A 323 -3.30 27.26 -11.10
C TRP A 323 -2.33 26.13 -11.39
N GLU A 324 -2.56 24.99 -10.79
CA GLU A 324 -1.75 23.80 -10.96
C GLU A 324 -2.58 22.69 -11.58
N GLN A 325 -1.96 21.91 -12.45
CA GLN A 325 -2.50 20.65 -12.94
C GLN A 325 -1.55 19.51 -12.62
N THR A 326 -2.12 18.30 -12.43
CA THR A 326 -1.36 17.09 -12.14
C THR A 326 -1.98 15.91 -12.90
N LEU A 327 -1.14 15.18 -13.62
CA LEU A 327 -1.46 13.85 -14.15
C LEU A 327 -0.79 12.81 -13.25
N ARG A 328 -1.58 11.87 -12.75
CA ARG A 328 -1.12 10.75 -11.92
C ARG A 328 -1.43 9.42 -12.59
N LEU A 329 -0.45 8.55 -12.61
CA LEU A 329 -0.58 7.16 -13.05
C LEU A 329 -0.17 6.27 -11.89
N ASP A 330 -1.01 5.31 -11.48
CA ASP A 330 -0.69 4.34 -10.44
C ASP A 330 -0.93 2.93 -10.98
N LEU A 331 0.09 2.08 -10.90
CA LEU A 331 0.08 0.68 -11.28
C LEU A 331 0.39 -0.19 -10.07
N GLN A 332 -0.48 -1.17 -9.80
CA GLN A 332 -0.19 -2.25 -8.84
C GLN A 332 -0.57 -3.59 -9.46
N ILE A 333 0.35 -4.56 -9.42
CA ILE A 333 0.13 -5.92 -9.90
C ILE A 333 0.70 -6.90 -8.87
N VAL A 334 -0.15 -7.77 -8.35
CA VAL A 334 0.24 -8.85 -7.42
C VAL A 334 -0.04 -10.20 -8.04
N GLN A 335 1.01 -10.99 -8.23
CA GLN A 335 0.97 -12.30 -8.89
C GLN A 335 1.83 -13.33 -8.13
N THR A 336 1.73 -14.59 -8.52
CA THR A 336 2.52 -15.69 -7.94
C THR A 336 4.03 -15.54 -8.15
N TRP A 337 4.45 -14.76 -9.14
CA TRP A 337 5.87 -14.48 -9.41
C TRP A 337 6.39 -13.25 -8.67
N GLY A 338 5.50 -12.45 -8.06
CA GLY A 338 5.90 -11.27 -7.31
C GLY A 338 4.91 -10.12 -7.39
N GLU A 339 5.38 -8.93 -7.01
CA GLU A 339 4.61 -7.70 -6.94
C GLU A 339 5.33 -6.56 -7.66
N ILE A 340 4.55 -5.76 -8.37
CA ILE A 340 5.00 -4.51 -9.00
C ILE A 340 4.09 -3.41 -8.48
N GLU A 341 4.69 -2.38 -7.90
CA GLU A 341 4.05 -1.10 -7.65
C GLU A 341 4.83 -0.01 -8.39
N ALA A 342 4.14 0.86 -9.13
CA ALA A 342 4.75 1.99 -9.81
C ALA A 342 3.79 3.17 -9.87
N GLY A 343 4.29 4.36 -9.56
CA GLY A 343 3.58 5.62 -9.61
C GLY A 343 4.31 6.64 -10.46
N LEU A 344 3.58 7.43 -11.22
CA LEU A 344 4.11 8.60 -11.93
C LEU A 344 3.19 9.79 -11.67
N ASP A 345 3.73 10.83 -11.03
CA ASP A 345 3.10 12.12 -10.86
C ASP A 345 3.80 13.16 -11.72
N ALA A 346 3.05 13.82 -12.58
CA ALA A 346 3.55 14.95 -13.40
C ALA A 346 2.68 16.18 -13.12
N SER A 347 3.24 17.19 -12.50
CA SER A 347 2.56 18.44 -12.15
C SER A 347 3.27 19.67 -12.76
N ASN A 348 2.51 20.70 -13.04
CA ASN A 348 3.03 22.00 -13.44
C ASN A 348 2.03 23.12 -13.16
N TYR A 349 2.55 24.35 -13.07
CA TYR A 349 1.71 25.54 -13.00
C TYR A 349 1.31 26.00 -14.40
N LEU A 350 0.02 26.36 -14.58
CA LEU A 350 -0.53 26.72 -15.90
C LEU A 350 0.03 28.03 -16.48
N HIS A 351 0.52 28.94 -15.64
CA HIS A 351 1.08 30.21 -16.06
C HIS A 351 2.55 30.08 -16.55
N ASP A 352 3.25 29.01 -16.12
CA ASP A 352 4.63 28.75 -16.50
C ASP A 352 4.93 27.24 -16.44
N PHE A 353 4.86 26.57 -17.58
CA PHE A 353 5.11 25.12 -17.68
C PHE A 353 6.56 24.72 -17.35
N SER A 354 7.50 25.68 -17.29
CA SER A 354 8.85 25.39 -16.82
C SER A 354 8.90 25.10 -15.32
N LYS A 355 7.87 25.53 -14.57
CA LYS A 355 7.68 25.25 -13.15
C LYS A 355 6.89 23.94 -13.01
N ASN A 356 7.62 22.86 -13.07
CA ASN A 356 7.05 21.51 -13.06
C ASN A 356 7.78 20.58 -12.10
N ARG A 357 7.10 19.50 -11.74
CA ARG A 357 7.67 18.37 -11.02
C ARG A 357 7.23 17.08 -11.69
N ILE A 358 8.16 16.17 -11.86
CA ILE A 358 7.86 14.81 -12.28
C ILE A 358 8.46 13.88 -11.24
N THR A 359 7.63 13.08 -10.62
CA THR A 359 8.03 12.08 -9.63
C THR A 359 7.67 10.70 -10.15
N PHE A 360 8.64 9.81 -10.19
CA PHE A 360 8.44 8.40 -10.49
C PHE A 360 8.88 7.59 -9.29
N ASP A 361 7.98 6.75 -8.79
CA ASP A 361 8.22 5.79 -7.71
C ASP A 361 8.00 4.37 -8.24
N SER A 362 8.82 3.41 -7.83
CA SER A 362 8.62 2.01 -8.17
C SER A 362 9.19 1.09 -7.10
N ASP A 363 8.37 0.13 -6.68
CA ASP A 363 8.75 -1.01 -5.85
C ASP A 363 8.46 -2.30 -6.61
N LEU A 364 9.51 -3.08 -6.81
CA LEU A 364 9.47 -4.33 -7.55
C LEU A 364 10.01 -5.45 -6.66
N SER A 365 9.22 -6.51 -6.50
CA SER A 365 9.65 -7.74 -5.82
C SER A 365 9.36 -8.91 -6.74
N VAL A 366 10.39 -9.51 -7.32
CA VAL A 366 10.24 -10.57 -8.34
C VAL A 366 11.01 -11.80 -7.94
N ARG A 367 10.34 -12.94 -8.01
CA ARG A 367 10.95 -14.27 -7.92
C ARG A 367 11.42 -14.69 -9.32
N ILE A 368 12.73 -14.68 -9.53
CA ILE A 368 13.35 -15.01 -10.82
C ILE A 368 13.36 -16.53 -11.05
N VAL A 369 13.78 -17.25 -10.01
CA VAL A 369 13.76 -18.74 -9.98
C VAL A 369 13.56 -19.20 -8.55
N ARG A 370 13.42 -20.51 -8.37
CA ARG A 370 13.30 -21.14 -7.05
C ARG A 370 14.37 -20.65 -6.09
N GLY A 371 13.93 -20.15 -4.94
CA GLY A 371 14.82 -19.67 -3.87
C GLY A 371 15.60 -18.41 -4.20
N PHE A 372 15.38 -17.77 -5.37
CA PHE A 372 16.06 -16.55 -5.76
C PHE A 372 15.05 -15.46 -6.12
N SER A 373 15.04 -14.39 -5.34
CA SER A 373 14.20 -13.21 -5.59
C SER A 373 15.03 -11.93 -5.55
N VAL A 374 14.59 -10.95 -6.31
CA VAL A 374 15.18 -9.62 -6.40
C VAL A 374 14.12 -8.61 -6.01
N ASN A 375 14.48 -7.69 -5.11
CA ASN A 375 13.70 -6.52 -4.76
C ASN A 375 14.42 -5.28 -5.31
N PHE A 376 13.70 -4.40 -5.92
CA PHE A 376 14.21 -3.15 -6.45
C PHE A 376 13.25 -2.02 -6.08
N ASN A 377 13.78 -0.96 -5.51
CA ASN A 377 13.03 0.26 -5.26
C ASN A 377 13.74 1.43 -5.94
N LEU A 378 12.95 2.29 -6.58
CA LEU A 378 13.45 3.46 -7.28
C LEU A 378 12.49 4.63 -7.05
N ARG A 379 13.07 5.77 -6.65
CA ARG A 379 12.40 7.07 -6.69
C ARG A 379 13.25 8.04 -7.47
N VAL A 380 12.65 8.68 -8.45
CA VAL A 380 13.28 9.72 -9.26
C VAL A 380 12.38 10.95 -9.27
N GLU A 381 12.92 12.08 -8.89
CA GLU A 381 12.23 13.37 -8.98
C GLU A 381 13.01 14.32 -9.89
N ASN A 382 12.32 14.95 -10.81
CA ASN A 382 12.77 16.13 -11.55
C ASN A 382 12.01 17.34 -10.99
N ILE A 383 12.74 18.31 -10.44
CA ILE A 383 12.20 19.34 -9.54
C ILE A 383 12.48 20.72 -10.14
N HIS A 384 11.44 21.40 -10.60
CA HIS A 384 11.52 22.78 -11.11
C HIS A 384 10.42 23.67 -10.51
N ASP A 385 9.68 23.18 -9.52
CA ASP A 385 8.51 23.82 -8.91
C ASP A 385 8.81 24.45 -7.54
N GLN A 386 10.08 24.54 -7.12
CA GLN A 386 10.47 25.10 -5.83
C GLN A 386 10.37 26.65 -5.80
N ILE A 387 9.18 27.18 -6.10
CA ILE A 387 8.91 28.61 -6.14
C ILE A 387 8.89 29.28 -4.75
N TYR A 388 8.78 28.48 -3.71
CA TYR A 388 8.65 28.90 -2.31
C TYR A 388 9.98 29.12 -1.58
N LEU A 389 11.11 28.80 -2.20
CA LEU A 389 12.42 28.98 -1.55
C LEU A 389 12.66 30.43 -1.16
N ALA A 390 13.12 30.65 0.07
CA ALA A 390 13.47 31.97 0.55
C ALA A 390 14.65 32.57 -0.21
N LYS A 391 14.58 33.88 -0.46
CA LYS A 391 15.67 34.64 -1.07
C LYS A 391 16.64 35.06 0.04
N GLY A 392 17.87 34.61 -0.06
CA GLY A 392 18.91 34.96 0.90
C GLY A 392 20.07 33.97 0.87
N ASP A 393 21.15 34.38 1.51
CA ASP A 393 22.30 33.50 1.72
C ASP A 393 21.98 32.54 2.87
N VAL A 394 22.15 31.26 2.62
CA VAL A 394 21.95 30.21 3.63
C VAL A 394 23.28 29.96 4.33
N SER A 395 23.31 30.12 5.65
CA SER A 395 24.50 29.83 6.45
C SER A 395 24.80 28.33 6.53
N LEU A 396 26.06 27.97 6.81
CA LEU A 396 26.40 26.57 7.06
C LEU A 396 25.64 26.01 8.26
N GLU A 397 25.42 26.82 9.28
CA GLU A 397 24.59 26.48 10.45
C GLU A 397 23.17 26.10 10.05
N ASP A 398 22.51 26.92 9.20
CA ASP A 398 21.14 26.66 8.76
C ASP A 398 21.05 25.36 7.97
N ILE A 399 22.07 25.03 7.18
CA ILE A 399 22.18 23.76 6.45
C ILE A 399 22.31 22.57 7.42
N LEU A 400 23.27 22.64 8.34
CA LEU A 400 23.56 21.54 9.29
C LEU A 400 22.36 21.30 10.24
N LEU A 401 21.70 22.35 10.66
CA LEU A 401 20.52 22.29 11.52
C LEU A 401 19.24 21.96 10.74
N ASN A 402 19.29 21.91 9.40
CA ASN A 402 18.11 21.78 8.52
C ASN A 402 17.02 22.81 8.82
N LYS A 403 17.39 24.08 9.00
CA LYS A 403 16.45 25.18 9.24
C LYS A 403 15.68 25.57 7.99
N VAL A 404 16.32 25.44 6.81
CA VAL A 404 15.77 25.86 5.51
C VAL A 404 15.94 24.77 4.46
N GLN A 405 15.06 24.77 3.47
CA GLN A 405 15.13 23.85 2.33
C GLN A 405 16.09 24.42 1.28
N LEU A 406 17.00 23.58 0.82
CA LEU A 406 17.93 23.92 -0.24
C LEU A 406 17.31 23.71 -1.64
N PRO A 407 17.73 24.50 -2.66
CA PRO A 407 17.34 24.25 -4.04
C PRO A 407 17.87 22.88 -4.50
N SER A 408 17.02 22.16 -5.21
CA SER A 408 17.38 20.90 -5.85
C SER A 408 16.67 20.81 -7.20
N THR A 409 17.37 20.36 -8.23
CA THR A 409 16.79 20.17 -9.56
C THR A 409 16.39 18.72 -9.81
N PHE A 410 16.95 17.80 -9.06
CA PHE A 410 16.60 16.39 -9.12
C PHE A 410 16.90 15.67 -7.80
N GLU A 411 16.20 14.58 -7.59
CA GLU A 411 16.50 13.63 -6.51
C GLU A 411 16.39 12.21 -7.06
N VAL A 412 17.34 11.35 -6.70
CA VAL A 412 17.30 9.92 -7.04
C VAL A 412 17.60 9.11 -5.79
N ARG A 413 16.69 8.20 -5.48
CA ARG A 413 16.89 7.15 -4.46
C ARG A 413 16.69 5.81 -5.14
N ALA A 414 17.65 4.92 -5.01
CA ALA A 414 17.57 3.58 -5.57
C ALA A 414 18.10 2.57 -4.57
N GLY A 415 17.44 1.44 -4.48
CA GLY A 415 17.87 0.32 -3.66
C GLY A 415 17.66 -0.99 -4.40
N VAL A 416 18.57 -1.93 -4.24
CA VAL A 416 18.47 -3.29 -4.75
C VAL A 416 18.73 -4.28 -3.63
N GLY A 417 17.86 -5.26 -3.51
CA GLY A 417 18.01 -6.38 -2.58
C GLY A 417 17.95 -7.70 -3.32
N VAL A 418 18.78 -8.63 -2.92
CA VAL A 418 18.79 -9.99 -3.45
C VAL A 418 18.55 -10.94 -2.29
N ARG A 419 17.57 -11.84 -2.44
CA ARG A 419 17.32 -12.90 -1.47
C ARG A 419 17.61 -14.24 -2.12
N LEU A 420 18.52 -14.98 -1.51
CA LEU A 420 18.82 -16.36 -1.88
C LEU A 420 18.45 -17.28 -0.71
N GLN A 421 17.59 -18.25 -0.98
CA GLN A 421 17.12 -19.24 0.00
C GLN A 421 17.29 -20.63 -0.58
N PHE A 422 18.03 -21.48 0.09
CA PHE A 422 18.26 -22.86 -0.29
C PHE A 422 18.34 -23.75 0.96
N GLY A 423 18.15 -25.06 0.79
CA GLY A 423 18.17 -26.02 1.88
C GLY A 423 16.86 -26.78 2.00
N SER A 424 16.43 -27.06 3.24
CA SER A 424 15.19 -27.81 3.48
C SER A 424 13.98 -27.14 2.87
N ILE A 425 13.17 -27.90 2.15
CA ILE A 425 11.88 -27.44 1.62
C ILE A 425 10.80 -27.35 2.71
N TYR A 426 10.95 -28.09 3.83
CA TYR A 426 9.98 -28.10 4.91
C TYR A 426 10.31 -27.07 5.99
N ASN A 427 9.28 -26.44 6.54
CA ASN A 427 9.38 -25.40 7.54
C ASN A 427 8.30 -25.56 8.65
N ASN A 428 8.13 -26.78 9.15
CA ASN A 428 7.07 -27.12 10.11
C ASN A 428 7.48 -26.98 11.59
N ILE A 429 8.78 -26.88 11.89
CA ILE A 429 9.28 -26.92 13.24
C ILE A 429 9.34 -25.54 13.83
N VAL A 430 8.73 -25.34 15.01
CA VAL A 430 8.83 -24.13 15.81
C VAL A 430 9.77 -24.40 16.97
N ASN A 431 10.89 -23.69 17.03
CA ASN A 431 11.80 -23.72 18.17
C ASN A 431 12.35 -22.31 18.42
N ASN A 432 11.77 -21.62 19.39
CA ASN A 432 12.13 -20.26 19.79
C ASN A 432 13.06 -20.24 21.03
N ARG A 433 13.79 -21.32 21.27
CA ARG A 433 14.76 -21.40 22.35
C ARG A 433 16.04 -20.68 21.92
N LEU A 434 16.75 -20.07 22.93
CA LEU A 434 18.06 -19.47 22.74
C LEU A 434 19.11 -20.53 22.40
#